data_ce14cd2a0ef60a810ee725c26fb15ef2
#
_entry.id   ce14cd2a0ef60a810ee725c26fb15ef2
#
_cell.length_a   1.000
_cell.length_b   1.000
_cell.length_c   1.000
_cell.angle_alpha   90.00
_cell.angle_beta   90.00
_cell.angle_gamma   90.00
#
_symmetry.space_group_name_H-M   'P 1'
#
loop_
_entity.id
_entity.type
_entity.pdbx_description
1 polymer ?
#
loop_
_entity_poly.entity_id
_entity_poly.type
_entity_poly.pdbx_seq_one_letter_code
_entity_poly.pdbx_strand_id
1 'polypeptide(L)'
;LGNGSGAGVIFGATGGVMEAALRSAYFLTTGENPSADAFCEVRAAENESRPWREAAFDLAGTTIHCAVASGLANARHLIRAIKRREVHYEFVEIMACPGGCAGGGGQPVDGTDREKAADRGKVLFRLDQNAPLRFSHENPAVQALYREYLDEPCSHRAEELLHCDHFALQMDAAR
;
A
#
# COMPACT_ATOMS: atom_id res chain seq x y z
N LEU A 1 6.50 -19.72 2.50
CA LEU A 1 5.75 -19.24 1.34
C LEU A 1 6.61 -19.05 0.06
N GLY A 2 7.84 -19.52 -0.02
CA GLY A 2 8.60 -19.55 -1.27
C GLY A 2 9.11 -18.18 -1.74
N ASN A 3 8.99 -17.92 -3.03
CA ASN A 3 9.55 -16.73 -3.67
C ASN A 3 8.69 -15.48 -3.44
N GLY A 4 9.33 -14.36 -3.13
CA GLY A 4 8.66 -13.06 -3.08
C GLY A 4 8.37 -12.50 -4.47
N SER A 5 7.47 -11.53 -4.55
CA SER A 5 7.22 -10.73 -5.75
C SER A 5 7.75 -9.31 -5.59
N GLY A 6 7.97 -8.61 -6.70
CA GLY A 6 8.30 -7.19 -6.69
C GLY A 6 7.26 -6.36 -5.93
N ALA A 7 5.97 -6.67 -6.11
CA ALA A 7 4.88 -6.06 -5.36
C ALA A 7 5.06 -6.21 -3.84
N GLY A 8 5.51 -7.37 -3.35
CA GLY A 8 5.81 -7.55 -1.92
C GLY A 8 7.01 -6.73 -1.44
N VAL A 9 8.01 -6.55 -2.29
CA VAL A 9 9.21 -5.75 -1.96
C VAL A 9 8.88 -4.28 -1.75
N ILE A 10 8.03 -3.69 -2.59
CA ILE A 10 7.70 -2.25 -2.51
C ILE A 10 6.83 -1.88 -1.31
N PHE A 11 6.27 -2.84 -0.56
CA PHE A 11 5.53 -2.59 0.68
C PHE A 11 6.36 -1.82 1.71
N GLY A 12 7.69 -1.91 1.64
CA GLY A 12 8.59 -1.19 2.53
C GLY A 12 8.64 0.33 2.33
N ALA A 13 8.13 0.84 1.22
CA ALA A 13 8.15 2.26 0.88
C ALA A 13 6.73 2.84 0.84
N THR A 14 6.58 4.12 1.22
CA THR A 14 5.31 4.84 1.13
C THR A 14 4.80 4.87 -0.31
N GLY A 15 3.54 4.51 -0.51
CA GLY A 15 2.88 4.34 -1.82
C GLY A 15 3.04 2.94 -2.41
N GLY A 16 3.93 2.11 -1.88
CA GLY A 16 4.20 0.78 -2.43
C GLY A 16 3.07 -0.22 -2.19
N VAL A 17 2.40 -0.16 -1.04
CA VAL A 17 1.23 -1.01 -0.76
C VAL A 17 0.07 -0.64 -1.69
N MET A 18 -0.21 0.66 -1.82
CA MET A 18 -1.22 1.18 -2.73
C MET A 18 -0.98 0.72 -4.16
N GLU A 19 0.24 0.90 -4.64
CA GLU A 19 0.60 0.50 -6.00
C GLU A 19 0.45 -1.02 -6.22
N ALA A 20 0.92 -1.83 -5.29
CA ALA A 20 0.78 -3.28 -5.37
C ALA A 20 -0.69 -3.73 -5.36
N ALA A 21 -1.52 -3.08 -4.54
CA ALA A 21 -2.95 -3.33 -4.48
C ALA A 21 -3.67 -2.93 -5.78
N LEU A 22 -3.36 -1.75 -6.34
CA LEU A 22 -3.93 -1.27 -7.60
C LEU A 22 -3.58 -2.19 -8.78
N ARG A 23 -2.35 -2.71 -8.83
CA ARG A 23 -1.94 -3.70 -9.83
C ARG A 23 -2.83 -4.94 -9.79
N SER A 24 -3.08 -5.47 -8.59
CA SER A 24 -3.93 -6.66 -8.42
C SER A 24 -5.42 -6.35 -8.62
N ALA A 25 -5.90 -5.19 -8.18
CA ALA A 25 -7.27 -4.75 -8.41
C ALA A 25 -7.57 -4.61 -9.92
N TYR A 26 -6.65 -4.03 -10.67
CA TYR A 26 -6.78 -3.93 -12.12
C TYR A 26 -6.91 -5.32 -12.77
N PHE A 27 -6.04 -6.26 -12.41
CA PHE A 27 -6.11 -7.63 -12.91
C PHE A 27 -7.43 -8.31 -12.55
N LEU A 28 -7.89 -8.18 -11.32
CA LEU A 28 -9.14 -8.81 -10.86
C LEU A 28 -10.37 -8.23 -11.55
N THR A 29 -10.32 -6.98 -12.01
CA THR A 29 -11.45 -6.33 -12.69
C THR A 29 -11.43 -6.51 -14.21
N THR A 30 -10.26 -6.59 -14.82
CA THR A 30 -10.11 -6.64 -16.28
C THR A 30 -9.73 -8.02 -16.82
N GLY A 31 -9.15 -8.89 -15.99
CA GLY A 31 -8.53 -10.14 -16.42
C GLY A 31 -7.15 -9.99 -17.07
N GLU A 32 -6.64 -8.76 -17.19
CA GLU A 32 -5.36 -8.45 -17.82
C GLU A 32 -4.41 -7.76 -16.84
N ASN A 33 -3.10 -7.97 -17.02
CA ASN A 33 -2.12 -7.26 -16.24
C ASN A 33 -1.99 -5.81 -16.72
N PRO A 34 -1.93 -4.84 -15.81
CA PRO A 34 -1.59 -3.47 -16.17
C PRO A 34 -0.12 -3.38 -16.59
N SER A 35 0.27 -2.28 -17.25
CA SER A 35 1.69 -1.91 -17.26
C SER A 35 2.20 -1.88 -15.82
N ALA A 36 3.36 -2.48 -15.57
CA ALA A 36 3.88 -2.64 -14.22
C ALA A 36 4.09 -1.31 -13.46
N ASP A 37 4.27 -0.22 -14.19
CA ASP A 37 4.44 1.14 -13.63
C ASP A 37 3.19 2.03 -13.84
N ALA A 38 2.03 1.45 -14.20
CA ALA A 38 0.78 2.19 -14.46
C ALA A 38 0.31 3.04 -13.26
N PHE A 39 0.65 2.64 -12.05
CA PHE A 39 0.21 3.28 -10.82
C PHE A 39 1.35 3.98 -10.05
N CYS A 40 2.47 4.26 -10.71
CA CYS A 40 3.65 4.84 -10.05
C CYS A 40 3.44 6.27 -9.51
N GLU A 41 2.38 6.97 -9.91
CA GLU A 41 2.07 8.31 -9.42
C GLU A 41 1.86 8.36 -7.89
N VAL A 42 1.43 7.25 -7.27
CA VAL A 42 1.31 7.15 -5.80
C VAL A 42 2.66 7.28 -5.08
N ARG A 43 3.78 7.16 -5.81
CA ARG A 43 5.14 7.36 -5.31
C ARG A 43 5.60 8.82 -5.38
N ALA A 44 4.82 9.70 -6.02
CA ALA A 44 5.20 11.10 -6.23
C ALA A 44 5.49 11.81 -4.90
N ALA A 45 6.16 12.94 -4.98
CA ALA A 45 6.37 13.80 -3.81
C ALA A 45 5.04 14.29 -3.24
N GLU A 46 5.02 14.58 -1.94
CA GLU A 46 3.87 15.21 -1.31
C GLU A 46 3.57 16.55 -1.99
N ASN A 47 2.29 16.88 -2.11
CA ASN A 47 1.88 18.15 -2.67
C ASN A 47 2.17 19.26 -1.64
N GLU A 48 2.69 20.41 -2.09
CA GLU A 48 2.95 21.56 -1.22
C GLU A 48 1.68 22.07 -0.50
N SER A 49 0.51 21.83 -1.08
CA SER A 49 -0.78 22.26 -0.53
C SER A 49 -1.39 21.29 0.49
N ARG A 50 -0.97 20.03 0.51
CA ARG A 50 -1.54 18.97 1.36
C ARG A 50 -0.47 18.03 1.89
N PRO A 51 -0.52 17.65 3.18
CA PRO A 51 0.46 16.75 3.77
C PRO A 51 0.17 15.25 3.43
N TRP A 52 -0.36 14.99 2.26
CA TRP A 52 -0.54 13.66 1.67
C TRP A 52 -0.48 13.76 0.14
N ARG A 53 -0.25 12.64 -0.50
CA ARG A 53 -0.23 12.49 -1.96
C ARG A 53 -1.61 12.15 -2.47
N GLU A 54 -1.93 12.56 -3.67
CA GLU A 54 -3.18 12.24 -4.36
C GLU A 54 -2.85 11.72 -5.75
N ALA A 55 -3.61 10.72 -6.18
CA ALA A 55 -3.58 10.22 -7.55
C ALA A 55 -4.99 9.73 -7.94
N ALA A 56 -5.27 9.72 -9.23
CA ALA A 56 -6.51 9.17 -9.76
C ALA A 56 -6.21 8.25 -10.93
N PHE A 57 -6.82 7.08 -10.95
CA PHE A 57 -6.60 6.06 -11.96
C PHE A 57 -7.91 5.55 -12.51
N ASP A 58 -7.93 5.20 -13.80
CA ASP A 58 -9.03 4.46 -14.39
C ASP A 58 -8.84 2.95 -14.15
N LEU A 59 -9.83 2.33 -13.54
CA LEU A 59 -9.93 0.88 -13.36
C LEU A 59 -11.18 0.39 -14.09
N ALA A 60 -10.99 -0.10 -15.31
CA ALA A 60 -12.08 -0.64 -16.14
C ALA A 60 -13.26 0.34 -16.32
N GLY A 61 -12.97 1.62 -16.59
CA GLY A 61 -13.97 2.66 -16.81
C GLY A 61 -14.50 3.33 -15.53
N THR A 62 -13.95 2.95 -14.37
CA THR A 62 -14.25 3.60 -13.08
C THR A 62 -13.04 4.37 -12.59
N THR A 63 -13.18 5.67 -12.36
CA THR A 63 -12.11 6.47 -11.78
C THR A 63 -12.02 6.22 -10.28
N ILE A 64 -10.84 5.81 -9.81
CA ILE A 64 -10.52 5.59 -8.40
C ILE A 64 -9.60 6.70 -7.94
N HIS A 65 -10.05 7.50 -6.98
CA HIS A 65 -9.24 8.52 -6.33
C HIS A 65 -8.52 7.92 -5.13
N CYS A 66 -7.21 8.10 -5.09
CA CYS A 66 -6.33 7.52 -4.10
C CYS A 66 -5.65 8.61 -3.28
N ALA A 67 -5.40 8.31 -1.99
CA ALA A 67 -4.59 9.16 -1.13
C ALA A 67 -3.56 8.34 -0.36
N VAL A 68 -2.34 8.87 -0.24
CA VAL A 68 -1.23 8.23 0.48
C VAL A 68 -0.68 9.21 1.51
N ALA A 69 -0.80 8.88 2.80
CA ALA A 69 -0.26 9.66 3.90
C ALA A 69 0.94 8.95 4.55
N SER A 70 2.04 9.69 4.70
CA SER A 70 3.27 9.24 5.34
C SER A 70 3.46 9.95 6.68
N GLY A 71 3.51 9.17 7.76
CA GLY A 71 3.58 9.67 9.12
C GLY A 71 2.22 9.96 9.77
N LEU A 72 2.10 9.71 11.08
CA LEU A 72 0.82 9.81 11.80
C LEU A 72 0.26 11.23 11.88
N ALA A 73 1.10 12.26 11.84
CA ALA A 73 0.65 13.65 11.80
C ALA A 73 -0.11 13.91 10.48
N ASN A 74 0.45 13.50 9.35
CA ASN A 74 -0.17 13.63 8.03
C ASN A 74 -1.46 12.79 7.92
N ALA A 75 -1.42 11.56 8.44
CA ALA A 75 -2.60 10.70 8.53
C ALA A 75 -3.75 11.39 9.30
N ARG A 76 -3.44 12.06 10.43
CA ARG A 76 -4.44 12.81 11.20
C ARG A 76 -5.06 13.96 10.39
N HIS A 77 -4.27 14.67 9.60
CA HIS A 77 -4.76 15.73 8.72
C HIS A 77 -5.70 15.16 7.65
N LEU A 78 -5.29 14.09 6.97
CA LEU A 78 -6.09 13.40 5.96
C LEU A 78 -7.44 12.92 6.54
N ILE A 79 -7.41 12.19 7.67
CA ILE A 79 -8.63 11.69 8.32
C ILE A 79 -9.59 12.84 8.70
N ARG A 80 -9.05 13.97 9.16
CA ARG A 80 -9.89 15.16 9.48
C ARG A 80 -10.54 15.73 8.22
N ALA A 81 -9.80 15.84 7.11
CA ALA A 81 -10.34 16.32 5.85
C ALA A 81 -11.47 15.41 5.32
N ILE A 82 -11.27 14.09 5.39
CA ILE A 82 -12.30 13.10 5.03
C ILE A 82 -13.54 13.24 5.92
N LYS A 83 -13.35 13.30 7.26
CA LYS A 83 -14.48 13.48 8.21
C LYS A 83 -15.25 14.77 8.01
N ARG A 84 -14.59 15.84 7.56
CA ARG A 84 -15.23 17.11 7.22
C ARG A 84 -15.85 17.15 5.83
N ARG A 85 -15.71 16.06 5.05
CA ARG A 85 -16.16 15.95 3.66
C ARG A 85 -15.50 16.98 2.73
N GLU A 86 -14.29 17.42 3.06
CA GLU A 86 -13.48 18.31 2.22
C GLU A 86 -12.83 17.56 1.05
N VAL A 87 -12.63 16.24 1.22
CA VAL A 87 -12.07 15.33 0.23
C VAL A 87 -12.76 13.97 0.28
N HIS A 88 -12.72 13.25 -0.83
CA HIS A 88 -13.21 11.88 -0.95
C HIS A 88 -12.21 11.02 -1.70
N TYR A 89 -11.95 9.82 -1.19
CA TYR A 89 -11.06 8.82 -1.80
C TYR A 89 -11.69 7.44 -1.65
N GLU A 90 -11.62 6.64 -2.70
CA GLU A 90 -12.03 5.23 -2.69
C GLU A 90 -10.95 4.37 -2.02
N PHE A 91 -9.68 4.79 -2.10
CA PHE A 91 -8.58 4.03 -1.52
C PHE A 91 -7.57 4.95 -0.82
N VAL A 92 -7.24 4.60 0.43
CA VAL A 92 -6.32 5.37 1.27
C VAL A 92 -5.24 4.46 1.84
N GLU A 93 -3.96 4.83 1.63
CA GLU A 93 -2.83 4.22 2.31
C GLU A 93 -2.34 5.13 3.44
N ILE A 94 -2.13 4.56 4.62
CA ILE A 94 -1.50 5.24 5.75
C ILE A 94 -0.26 4.46 6.19
N MET A 95 0.90 5.08 6.06
CA MET A 95 2.15 4.60 6.62
C MET A 95 2.47 5.34 7.92
N ALA A 96 2.56 4.62 9.05
CA ALA A 96 2.82 5.22 10.36
C ALA A 96 4.20 5.88 10.44
N CYS A 97 5.22 5.23 9.88
CA CYS A 97 6.57 5.78 9.81
C CYS A 97 6.74 6.68 8.57
N PRO A 98 7.36 7.86 8.69
CA PRO A 98 7.71 8.68 7.54
C PRO A 98 8.59 7.91 6.54
N GLY A 99 8.17 7.88 5.27
CA GLY A 99 8.84 7.12 4.21
C GLY A 99 8.52 5.62 4.18
N GLY A 100 7.64 5.14 5.06
CA GLY A 100 7.32 3.71 5.21
C GLY A 100 8.33 2.97 6.09
N CYS A 101 8.38 1.65 6.01
CA CYS A 101 9.33 0.81 6.77
C CYS A 101 10.79 1.15 6.44
N ALA A 102 11.06 1.65 5.24
CA ALA A 102 12.38 2.13 4.83
C ALA A 102 12.89 3.31 5.68
N GLY A 103 11.97 4.08 6.29
CA GLY A 103 12.28 5.15 7.26
C GLY A 103 11.92 4.80 8.70
N GLY A 104 11.54 3.55 8.98
CA GLY A 104 11.06 3.10 10.27
C GLY A 104 12.15 2.84 11.31
N GLY A 105 11.72 2.50 12.53
CA GLY A 105 12.61 2.12 13.63
C GLY A 105 13.45 0.89 13.26
N GLY A 106 14.72 0.90 13.71
CA GLY A 106 15.69 -0.15 13.41
C GLY A 106 16.46 0.04 12.10
N GLN A 107 16.09 1.01 11.27
CA GLN A 107 16.90 1.38 10.12
C GLN A 107 18.19 2.10 10.55
N PRO A 108 19.32 1.84 9.86
CA PRO A 108 20.57 2.54 10.18
C PRO A 108 20.42 4.05 10.12
N VAL A 109 20.88 4.73 11.16
CA VAL A 109 20.93 6.21 11.26
C VAL A 109 22.38 6.61 11.18
N ASP A 110 22.77 7.39 10.18
CA ASP A 110 24.05 8.05 10.19
C ASP A 110 23.85 9.49 10.68
N GLY A 111 24.35 9.80 11.83
CA GLY A 111 24.09 10.97 12.66
C GLY A 111 23.81 12.34 12.01
N THR A 112 23.79 12.46 10.70
CA THR A 112 23.63 13.71 9.95
C THR A 112 22.41 13.74 9.01
N ASP A 113 21.81 12.60 8.66
CA ASP A 113 20.80 12.58 7.61
C ASP A 113 19.62 11.66 7.98
N ARG A 114 18.49 12.27 8.31
CA ARG A 114 17.25 11.57 8.61
C ARG A 114 16.47 11.12 7.37
N GLU A 115 16.91 11.51 6.17
CA GLU A 115 16.09 11.38 4.95
C GLU A 115 16.49 10.22 4.03
N LYS A 116 17.24 9.24 4.50
CA LYS A 116 17.59 8.04 3.72
C LYS A 116 16.39 7.13 3.38
N ALA A 117 15.23 7.38 3.96
CA ALA A 117 14.01 6.64 3.63
C ALA A 117 13.67 6.73 2.14
N ALA A 118 13.79 7.91 1.54
CA ALA A 118 13.53 8.12 0.12
C ALA A 118 14.52 7.34 -0.77
N ASP A 119 15.80 7.34 -0.42
CA ASP A 119 16.82 6.62 -1.20
C ASP A 119 16.67 5.10 -1.05
N ARG A 120 16.37 4.62 0.14
CA ARG A 120 16.03 3.20 0.37
C ARG A 120 14.76 2.81 -0.39
N GLY A 121 13.75 3.67 -0.42
CA GLY A 121 12.53 3.48 -1.22
C GLY A 121 12.85 3.32 -2.71
N LYS A 122 13.73 4.15 -3.27
CA LYS A 122 14.20 4.03 -4.66
C LYS A 122 14.87 2.66 -4.92
N VAL A 123 15.60 2.12 -3.95
CA VAL A 123 16.19 0.78 -4.06
C VAL A 123 15.09 -0.28 -4.12
N LEU A 124 14.07 -0.20 -3.27
CA LEU A 124 12.95 -1.15 -3.27
C LEU A 124 12.20 -1.12 -4.61
N PHE A 125 11.92 0.07 -5.15
CA PHE A 125 11.27 0.20 -6.46
C PHE A 125 12.15 -0.34 -7.60
N ARG A 126 13.47 -0.17 -7.52
CA ARG A 126 14.41 -0.77 -8.49
C ARG A 126 14.44 -2.29 -8.39
N LEU A 127 14.37 -2.85 -7.19
CA LEU A 127 14.27 -4.30 -6.97
C LEU A 127 12.97 -4.86 -7.58
N ASP A 128 11.84 -4.15 -7.41
CA ASP A 128 10.59 -4.51 -8.07
C ASP A 128 10.71 -4.48 -9.60
N GLN A 129 11.29 -3.40 -10.16
CA GLN A 129 11.48 -3.26 -11.61
C GLN A 129 12.31 -4.40 -12.22
N ASN A 130 13.27 -4.94 -11.48
CA ASN A 130 14.14 -6.04 -11.92
C ASN A 130 13.65 -7.42 -11.45
N ALA A 131 12.55 -7.50 -10.72
CA ALA A 131 12.02 -8.77 -10.24
C ALA A 131 11.45 -9.60 -11.41
N PRO A 132 11.79 -10.89 -11.51
CA PRO A 132 11.22 -11.78 -12.52
C PRO A 132 9.71 -11.97 -12.35
N LEU A 133 9.21 -11.77 -11.13
CA LEU A 133 7.81 -11.83 -10.76
C LEU A 133 7.43 -10.50 -10.11
N ARG A 134 6.69 -9.66 -10.80
CA ARG A 134 6.33 -8.32 -10.31
C ARG A 134 4.98 -8.28 -9.59
N PHE A 135 4.02 -9.07 -10.01
CA PHE A 135 2.64 -9.05 -9.51
C PHE A 135 2.40 -10.10 -8.43
N SER A 136 1.71 -9.73 -7.35
CA SER A 136 1.40 -10.67 -6.25
C SER A 136 0.41 -11.75 -6.68
N HIS A 137 -0.56 -11.42 -7.53
CA HIS A 137 -1.56 -12.36 -8.02
C HIS A 137 -1.00 -13.42 -8.98
N GLU A 138 0.18 -13.19 -9.56
CA GLU A 138 0.90 -14.18 -10.37
C GLU A 138 1.79 -15.10 -9.53
N ASN A 139 1.97 -14.81 -8.25
CA ASN A 139 2.85 -15.60 -7.38
C ASN A 139 2.24 -16.98 -7.13
N PRO A 140 2.87 -18.09 -7.58
CA PRO A 140 2.34 -19.43 -7.41
C PRO A 140 2.08 -19.81 -5.95
N ALA A 141 2.89 -19.30 -5.01
CA ALA A 141 2.70 -19.55 -3.60
C ALA A 141 1.46 -18.82 -3.05
N VAL A 142 1.17 -17.61 -3.54
CA VAL A 142 -0.05 -16.87 -3.19
C VAL A 142 -1.26 -17.55 -3.78
N GLN A 143 -1.21 -17.97 -5.05
CA GLN A 143 -2.30 -18.70 -5.70
C GLN A 143 -2.59 -20.03 -4.99
N ALA A 144 -1.54 -20.77 -4.60
CA ALA A 144 -1.70 -22.00 -3.81
C ALA A 144 -2.34 -21.72 -2.44
N LEU A 145 -1.93 -20.66 -1.75
CA LEU A 145 -2.49 -20.26 -0.46
C LEU A 145 -4.00 -20.00 -0.56
N TYR A 146 -4.44 -19.27 -1.58
CA TYR A 146 -5.87 -19.04 -1.79
C TYR A 146 -6.59 -20.34 -2.12
N ARG A 147 -6.14 -21.10 -3.11
CA ARG A 147 -6.78 -22.35 -3.53
C ARG A 147 -6.88 -23.39 -2.42
N GLU A 148 -5.88 -23.48 -1.54
CA GLU A 148 -5.76 -24.56 -0.56
C GLU A 148 -6.22 -24.16 0.83
N TYR A 149 -6.27 -22.85 1.14
CA TYR A 149 -6.52 -22.40 2.49
C TYR A 149 -7.49 -21.22 2.63
N LEU A 150 -7.45 -20.24 1.73
CA LEU A 150 -8.24 -19.01 1.80
C LEU A 150 -9.47 -19.04 0.87
N ASP A 151 -9.66 -20.10 0.10
CA ASP A 151 -10.65 -20.29 -0.95
C ASP A 151 -10.36 -19.37 -2.16
N GLU A 152 -10.89 -18.16 -2.17
CA GLU A 152 -10.69 -17.17 -3.24
C GLU A 152 -10.50 -15.76 -2.67
N PRO A 153 -9.97 -14.80 -3.44
CA PRO A 153 -9.90 -13.40 -3.02
C PRO A 153 -11.28 -12.86 -2.63
N CYS A 154 -11.34 -12.13 -1.51
CA CYS A 154 -12.58 -11.59 -0.92
C CYS A 154 -13.59 -12.66 -0.46
N SER A 155 -13.19 -13.92 -0.31
CA SER A 155 -14.02 -14.94 0.34
C SER A 155 -14.23 -14.62 1.81
N HIS A 156 -15.32 -15.17 2.40
CA HIS A 156 -15.57 -15.01 3.84
C HIS A 156 -14.38 -15.49 4.68
N ARG A 157 -13.75 -16.60 4.29
CA ARG A 157 -12.58 -17.14 4.97
C ARG A 157 -11.35 -16.25 4.85
N ALA A 158 -11.13 -15.65 3.69
CA ALA A 158 -10.05 -14.67 3.50
C ALA A 158 -10.30 -13.43 4.35
N GLU A 159 -11.53 -12.92 4.42
CA GLU A 159 -11.87 -11.79 5.27
C GLU A 159 -11.67 -12.10 6.75
N GLU A 160 -12.14 -13.24 7.24
CA GLU A 160 -11.99 -13.65 8.63
C GLU A 160 -10.51 -13.76 9.07
N LEU A 161 -9.65 -14.27 8.18
CA LEU A 161 -8.25 -14.54 8.51
C LEU A 161 -7.29 -13.39 8.20
N LEU A 162 -7.61 -12.55 7.22
CA LEU A 162 -6.73 -11.48 6.76
C LEU A 162 -7.13 -10.09 7.26
N HIS A 163 -8.37 -9.95 7.75
CA HIS A 163 -8.87 -8.69 8.29
C HIS A 163 -9.13 -8.81 9.79
N CYS A 164 -9.15 -7.66 10.45
CA CYS A 164 -9.34 -7.55 11.88
C CYS A 164 -10.49 -6.56 12.13
N ASP A 165 -11.49 -6.98 12.87
CA ASP A 165 -12.53 -6.06 13.33
C ASP A 165 -12.00 -5.24 14.51
N HIS A 166 -11.55 -4.03 14.23
CA HIS A 166 -11.04 -3.10 15.24
C HIS A 166 -12.12 -2.60 16.22
N PHE A 167 -13.40 -2.76 15.91
CA PHE A 167 -14.50 -2.39 16.79
C PHE A 167 -14.92 -3.53 17.74
N ALA A 168 -14.59 -4.78 17.41
CA ALA A 168 -14.83 -5.93 18.28
C ALA A 168 -13.85 -6.02 19.46
N LEU A 169 -12.71 -5.35 19.39
CA LEU A 169 -11.78 -5.21 20.52
C LEU A 169 -12.38 -4.24 21.54
N GLN A 170 -13.15 -4.77 22.49
CA GLN A 170 -13.46 -4.05 23.73
C GLN A 170 -12.14 -3.81 24.44
N MET A 171 -11.57 -2.61 24.29
CA MET A 171 -10.53 -2.16 25.20
C MET A 171 -11.19 -2.05 26.57
N ASP A 172 -10.87 -2.94 27.50
CA ASP A 172 -11.17 -2.78 28.90
C ASP A 172 -10.50 -1.48 29.39
N ALA A 173 -11.23 -0.38 29.28
CA ALA A 173 -10.81 0.93 29.76
C ALA A 173 -10.97 1.04 31.29
N ALA A 174 -10.66 -0.03 32.01
CA ALA A 174 -10.76 -0.06 33.46
C ALA A 174 -9.74 -1.03 34.07
N ARG A 175 -8.49 -0.60 34.17
CA ARG A 175 -7.65 -0.94 35.33
C ARG A 175 -6.56 0.08 35.53
#